data_6b50c964883328e99ac534c2c12d8df1
#
_entry.id   6b50c964883328e99ac534c2c12d8df1
#
_cell.length_a   1.000
_cell.length_b   1.000
_cell.length_c   1.000
_cell.angle_alpha   90.00
_cell.angle_beta   90.00
_cell.angle_gamma   90.00
#
_symmetry.space_group_name_H-M   'P 1'
#
loop_
_entity.id
_entity.type
_entity.pdbx_description
1 polymer ?
#
loop_
_entity_poly.entity_id
_entity_poly.type
_entity_poly.pdbx_seq_one_letter_code
_entity_poly.pdbx_strand_id
1 'polypeptide(L)'
;EVEQRLLERLEYLATEPGRVLDVGCGPGGAALAMRKRWKSAHVVALDLALPMLRRIRSGWLRTLARVNADARALPLADASVDVLFSNLCLQWIDDVPALFDEFRRVLRPRGYLVISTFGPDTLHELRAAWAHVDRAPHVSRFADIARVGDALTHAGFRDPVLDAEHFTLTYSDAGALMRELKAIGATNADSSRPRGLTGKTHWRRMLDAYEAFRTGGVLPATYEVIYAHAWAPEPGQPRRSGGGEIATFSVDQLRGSRR
;
A
#
# COMPACT_ATOMS: atom_id res chain seq x y z
N GLU A 1 11.11 -3.51 8.93
CA GLU A 1 11.95 -2.62 8.12
C GLU A 1 11.09 -1.69 7.26
N VAL A 2 10.25 -2.21 6.34
CA VAL A 2 9.42 -1.40 5.42
C VAL A 2 8.54 -0.39 6.16
N GLU A 3 7.80 -0.83 7.19
CA GLU A 3 6.98 0.04 8.03
C GLU A 3 7.81 1.17 8.67
N GLN A 4 9.00 0.85 9.17
CA GLN A 4 9.87 1.83 9.81
C GLN A 4 10.34 2.90 8.81
N ARG A 5 10.79 2.51 7.62
CA ARG A 5 11.19 3.44 6.56
C ARG A 5 10.03 4.30 6.07
N LEU A 6 8.83 3.74 6.04
CA LEU A 6 7.64 4.50 5.68
C LEU A 6 7.28 5.52 6.78
N LEU A 7 7.42 5.15 8.06
CA LEU A 7 7.20 6.06 9.20
C LEU A 7 8.21 7.22 9.24
N GLU A 8 9.45 7.00 8.79
CA GLU A 8 10.47 8.05 8.70
C GLU A 8 10.06 9.15 7.71
N ARG A 9 9.32 8.82 6.66
CA ARG A 9 8.81 9.80 5.68
C ARG A 9 7.81 10.78 6.28
N LEU A 10 7.25 10.49 7.46
CA LEU A 10 6.42 11.44 8.20
C LEU A 10 7.22 12.62 8.77
N GLU A 11 8.55 12.59 8.69
CA GLU A 11 9.42 13.71 9.09
C GLU A 11 9.32 14.91 8.14
N TYR A 12 8.84 14.71 6.92
CA TYR A 12 8.56 15.81 5.98
C TYR A 12 7.36 16.68 6.37
N LEU A 13 6.57 16.26 7.38
CA LEU A 13 5.49 17.08 7.91
C LEU A 13 6.03 18.23 8.78
N ALA A 14 5.72 19.45 8.37
CA ALA A 14 6.13 20.67 9.10
C ALA A 14 5.30 20.91 10.38
N THR A 15 4.10 20.33 10.47
CA THR A 15 3.17 20.53 11.59
C THR A 15 2.58 19.21 12.06
N GLU A 16 2.26 19.13 13.36
CA GLU A 16 1.56 17.95 13.90
C GLU A 16 0.15 17.84 13.33
N PRO A 17 -0.24 16.65 12.83
CA PRO A 17 -1.58 16.42 12.32
C PRO A 17 -2.60 16.33 13.47
N GLY A 18 -3.82 16.79 13.22
CA GLY A 18 -4.94 16.58 14.15
C GLY A 18 -5.60 15.21 14.00
N ARG A 19 -5.68 14.68 12.77
CA ARG A 19 -6.28 13.38 12.47
C ARG A 19 -5.45 12.58 11.48
N VAL A 20 -5.12 11.37 11.86
CA VAL A 20 -4.31 10.41 11.09
C VAL A 20 -5.12 9.15 10.81
N LEU A 21 -5.08 8.68 9.58
CA LEU A 21 -5.69 7.43 9.16
C LEU A 21 -4.61 6.44 8.73
N ASP A 22 -4.59 5.26 9.33
CA ASP A 22 -3.76 4.12 8.91
C ASP A 22 -4.64 3.11 8.18
N VAL A 23 -4.50 3.02 6.85
CA VAL A 23 -5.30 2.15 5.97
C VAL A 23 -4.59 0.84 5.70
N GLY A 24 -5.28 -0.27 5.95
CA GLY A 24 -4.67 -1.60 5.92
C GLY A 24 -3.71 -1.77 7.10
N CYS A 25 -4.11 -1.28 8.27
CA CYS A 25 -3.23 -1.18 9.45
C CYS A 25 -2.75 -2.52 10.01
N GLY A 26 -3.32 -3.65 9.58
CA GLY A 26 -2.98 -4.97 10.10
C GLY A 26 -3.10 -5.03 11.63
N PRO A 27 -2.07 -5.51 12.35
CA PRO A 27 -2.06 -5.56 13.82
C PRO A 27 -1.78 -4.20 14.46
N GLY A 28 -1.69 -3.11 13.69
CA GLY A 28 -1.64 -1.72 14.18
C GLY A 28 -0.28 -1.21 14.62
N GLY A 29 0.81 -1.78 14.10
CA GLY A 29 2.17 -1.33 14.43
C GLY A 29 2.37 0.15 14.13
N ALA A 30 2.13 0.57 12.90
CA ALA A 30 2.25 1.95 12.46
C ALA A 30 1.27 2.89 13.18
N ALA A 31 0.01 2.50 13.33
CA ALA A 31 -0.98 3.29 14.06
C ALA A 31 -0.55 3.59 15.50
N LEU A 32 0.01 2.59 16.20
CA LEU A 32 0.53 2.76 17.56
C LEU A 32 1.78 3.65 17.59
N ALA A 33 2.68 3.51 16.61
CA ALA A 33 3.87 4.35 16.47
C ALA A 33 3.49 5.82 16.21
N MET A 34 2.58 6.08 15.27
CA MET A 34 2.08 7.42 14.96
C MET A 34 1.38 8.06 16.16
N ARG A 35 0.59 7.29 16.89
CA ARG A 35 -0.05 7.77 18.11
C ARG A 35 0.93 8.09 19.24
N LYS A 36 2.05 7.34 19.34
CA LYS A 36 3.13 7.64 20.29
C LYS A 36 3.85 8.93 19.89
N ARG A 37 4.05 9.14 18.59
CA ARG A 37 4.71 10.33 18.01
C ARG A 37 3.86 11.58 18.24
N TRP A 38 2.56 11.54 17.91
CA TRP A 38 1.64 12.67 18.00
C TRP A 38 0.59 12.45 19.08
N LYS A 39 0.87 12.96 20.27
CA LYS A 39 0.04 12.72 21.47
C LYS A 39 -1.33 13.38 21.39
N SER A 40 -1.45 14.49 20.63
CA SER A 40 -2.70 15.24 20.41
C SER A 40 -3.52 14.71 19.23
N ALA A 41 -2.93 13.92 18.33
CA ALA A 41 -3.59 13.42 17.15
C ALA A 41 -4.65 12.34 17.46
N HIS A 42 -5.76 12.40 16.72
CA HIS A 42 -6.72 11.30 16.64
C HIS A 42 -6.26 10.31 15.57
N VAL A 43 -5.69 9.18 15.98
CA VAL A 43 -5.24 8.13 15.08
C VAL A 43 -6.34 7.09 14.92
N VAL A 44 -6.71 6.82 13.67
CA VAL A 44 -7.70 5.82 13.26
C VAL A 44 -6.96 4.69 12.55
N ALA A 45 -7.11 3.46 13.05
CA ALA A 45 -6.60 2.24 12.43
C ALA A 45 -7.74 1.55 11.66
N LEU A 46 -7.61 1.42 10.36
CA LEU A 46 -8.62 0.83 9.48
C LEU A 46 -8.07 -0.40 8.79
N ASP A 47 -8.84 -1.48 8.83
CA ASP A 47 -8.51 -2.72 8.11
C ASP A 47 -9.77 -3.50 7.74
N LEU A 48 -9.73 -4.19 6.61
CA LEU A 48 -10.79 -5.08 6.17
C LEU A 48 -10.87 -6.35 7.04
N ALA A 49 -9.73 -6.81 7.55
CA ALA A 49 -9.60 -8.02 8.34
C ALA A 49 -9.87 -7.74 9.83
N LEU A 50 -11.10 -7.91 10.29
CA LEU A 50 -11.49 -7.76 11.68
C LEU A 50 -10.57 -8.51 12.68
N PRO A 51 -10.07 -9.75 12.40
CA PRO A 51 -9.12 -10.41 13.28
C PRO A 51 -7.81 -9.64 13.49
N MET A 52 -7.35 -8.86 12.51
CA MET A 52 -6.16 -8.01 12.64
C MET A 52 -6.42 -6.84 13.60
N LEU A 53 -7.55 -6.15 13.45
CA LEU A 53 -7.96 -5.07 14.35
C LEU A 53 -8.09 -5.53 15.81
N ARG A 54 -8.51 -6.76 16.03
CA ARG A 54 -8.61 -7.37 17.37
C ARG A 54 -7.26 -7.60 18.03
N ARG A 55 -6.17 -7.67 17.26
CA ARG A 55 -4.80 -7.81 17.79
C ARG A 55 -4.20 -6.50 18.26
N ILE A 56 -4.78 -5.38 17.88
CA ILE A 56 -4.28 -4.07 18.29
C ILE A 56 -4.47 -3.94 19.81
N ARG A 57 -3.37 -3.92 20.56
CA ARG A 57 -3.39 -3.70 22.00
C ARG A 57 -3.15 -2.22 22.27
N SER A 58 -4.20 -1.47 22.51
CA SER A 58 -4.10 -0.09 23.00
C SER A 58 -4.21 -0.07 24.52
N GLY A 59 -3.34 0.73 25.18
CA GLY A 59 -3.42 0.91 26.63
C GLY A 59 -4.74 1.56 27.07
N TRP A 60 -5.14 1.34 28.33
CA TRP A 60 -6.43 1.73 28.90
C TRP A 60 -6.71 3.26 28.85
N LEU A 61 -5.69 4.08 28.92
CA LEU A 61 -5.84 5.54 29.03
C LEU A 61 -6.01 6.27 27.66
N ARG A 62 -5.76 5.62 26.52
CA ARG A 62 -5.89 6.22 25.18
C ARG A 62 -6.26 5.14 24.18
N THR A 63 -7.54 5.00 23.91
CA THR A 63 -8.03 4.05 22.91
C THR A 63 -7.70 4.53 21.48
N LEU A 64 -7.03 3.69 20.70
CA LEU A 64 -6.91 3.86 19.28
C LEU A 64 -8.26 3.56 18.62
N ALA A 65 -8.78 4.47 17.82
CA ALA A 65 -9.99 4.21 17.06
C ALA A 65 -9.73 3.09 16.03
N ARG A 66 -10.58 2.06 16.02
CA ARG A 66 -10.48 0.91 15.11
C ARG A 66 -11.72 0.85 14.24
N VAL A 67 -11.52 0.81 12.93
CA VAL A 67 -12.60 0.81 11.95
C VAL A 67 -12.44 -0.41 11.06
N ASN A 68 -13.45 -1.28 11.05
CA ASN A 68 -13.48 -2.41 10.12
C ASN A 68 -14.21 -1.97 8.85
N ALA A 69 -13.46 -1.69 7.79
CA ALA A 69 -13.99 -1.20 6.53
C ALA A 69 -13.06 -1.54 5.35
N ASP A 70 -13.61 -1.40 4.16
CA ASP A 70 -12.89 -1.53 2.90
C ASP A 70 -12.21 -0.19 2.55
N ALA A 71 -10.93 -0.24 2.18
CA ALA A 71 -10.17 0.94 1.74
C ALA A 71 -10.75 1.61 0.50
N ARG A 72 -11.53 0.86 -0.31
CA ARG A 72 -12.20 1.35 -1.51
C ARG A 72 -13.46 2.17 -1.23
N ALA A 73 -13.95 2.16 0.02
CA ALA A 73 -15.13 2.89 0.46
C ALA A 73 -14.94 3.28 1.94
N LEU A 74 -14.14 4.30 2.19
CA LEU A 74 -13.79 4.74 3.54
C LEU A 74 -15.00 5.37 4.23
N PRO A 75 -15.41 4.90 5.43
CA PRO A 75 -16.54 5.46 6.17
C PRO A 75 -16.15 6.76 6.91
N LEU A 76 -15.54 7.67 6.17
CA LEU A 76 -15.06 8.94 6.67
C LEU A 76 -15.61 10.08 5.80
N ALA A 77 -15.86 11.22 6.42
CA ALA A 77 -16.31 12.41 5.70
C ALA A 77 -15.20 12.95 4.77
N ASP A 78 -15.61 13.66 3.74
CA ASP A 78 -14.70 14.37 2.85
C ASP A 78 -13.85 15.36 3.64
N ALA A 79 -12.61 15.55 3.21
CA ALA A 79 -11.66 16.50 3.78
C ALA A 79 -11.58 16.44 5.32
N SER A 80 -11.54 15.23 5.88
CA SER A 80 -11.57 15.01 7.33
C SER A 80 -10.25 14.53 7.93
N VAL A 81 -9.26 14.17 7.11
CA VAL A 81 -8.00 13.55 7.52
C VAL A 81 -6.82 14.43 7.12
N ASP A 82 -5.87 14.64 8.02
CA ASP A 82 -4.65 15.42 7.75
C ASP A 82 -3.53 14.57 7.15
N VAL A 83 -3.42 13.31 7.61
CA VAL A 83 -2.42 12.34 7.15
C VAL A 83 -3.08 11.00 6.88
N LEU A 84 -2.86 10.47 5.69
CA LEU A 84 -3.22 9.10 5.33
C LEU A 84 -1.94 8.29 5.14
N PHE A 85 -1.80 7.26 5.96
CA PHE A 85 -0.70 6.31 5.93
C PHE A 85 -1.23 4.95 5.46
N SER A 86 -0.49 4.26 4.58
CA SER A 86 -0.86 2.91 4.15
C SER A 86 0.39 2.10 3.81
N ASN A 87 0.68 1.10 4.61
CA ASN A 87 1.86 0.26 4.44
C ASN A 87 1.49 -1.11 3.89
N LEU A 88 2.00 -1.45 2.70
CA LEU A 88 1.81 -2.75 2.04
C LEU A 88 0.33 -3.18 1.98
N CYS A 89 -0.56 -2.27 1.56
CA CYS A 89 -1.99 -2.50 1.41
C CYS A 89 -2.42 -2.51 -0.07
N LEU A 90 -1.84 -1.65 -0.91
CA LEU A 90 -2.27 -1.42 -2.28
C LEU A 90 -2.23 -2.66 -3.17
N GLN A 91 -1.29 -3.57 -2.92
CA GLN A 91 -1.14 -4.81 -3.69
C GLN A 91 -2.36 -5.76 -3.63
N TRP A 92 -3.29 -5.51 -2.73
CA TRP A 92 -4.53 -6.27 -2.58
C TRP A 92 -5.71 -5.67 -3.35
N ILE A 93 -5.48 -4.55 -4.05
CA ILE A 93 -6.53 -3.74 -4.66
C ILE A 93 -6.30 -3.65 -6.17
N ASP A 94 -7.26 -4.14 -6.94
CA ASP A 94 -7.17 -4.18 -8.40
C ASP A 94 -7.34 -2.78 -9.02
N ASP A 95 -8.24 -1.96 -8.47
CA ASP A 95 -8.55 -0.61 -8.96
C ASP A 95 -7.81 0.46 -8.13
N VAL A 96 -6.53 0.62 -8.41
CA VAL A 96 -5.67 1.61 -7.76
C VAL A 96 -6.12 3.05 -8.04
N PRO A 97 -6.55 3.44 -9.26
CA PRO A 97 -7.11 4.77 -9.49
C PRO A 97 -8.29 5.11 -8.60
N ALA A 98 -9.29 4.24 -8.50
CA ALA A 98 -10.44 4.45 -7.63
C ALA A 98 -10.06 4.54 -6.15
N LEU A 99 -9.05 3.76 -5.72
CA LEU A 99 -8.50 3.85 -4.37
C LEU A 99 -7.88 5.22 -4.09
N PHE A 100 -7.10 5.77 -5.02
CA PHE A 100 -6.50 7.08 -4.83
C PHE A 100 -7.52 8.22 -4.89
N ASP A 101 -8.60 8.09 -5.67
CA ASP A 101 -9.72 9.02 -5.62
C ASP A 101 -10.39 9.03 -4.24
N GLU A 102 -10.54 7.86 -3.62
CA GLU A 102 -11.09 7.72 -2.27
C GLU A 102 -10.14 8.28 -1.19
N PHE A 103 -8.85 8.01 -1.31
CA PHE A 103 -7.84 8.60 -0.41
C PHE A 103 -7.83 10.13 -0.49
N ARG A 104 -7.91 10.64 -1.72
CA ARG A 104 -7.99 12.07 -1.94
C ARG A 104 -9.28 12.67 -1.40
N ARG A 105 -10.42 11.99 -1.50
CA ARG A 105 -11.71 12.45 -0.96
C ARG A 105 -11.64 12.72 0.54
N VAL A 106 -11.04 11.80 1.29
CA VAL A 106 -10.98 11.90 2.75
C VAL A 106 -9.89 12.83 3.25
N LEU A 107 -8.83 13.05 2.46
CA LEU A 107 -7.75 13.97 2.81
C LEU A 107 -8.21 15.42 2.71
N ARG A 108 -7.85 16.22 3.71
CA ARG A 108 -8.01 17.68 3.66
C ARG A 108 -7.17 18.28 2.56
N PRO A 109 -7.51 19.47 2.07
CA PRO A 109 -6.59 20.25 1.27
C PRO A 109 -5.21 20.33 1.92
N ARG A 110 -4.15 20.08 1.16
CA ARG A 110 -2.77 19.96 1.65
C ARG A 110 -2.54 18.81 2.63
N GLY A 111 -3.48 17.87 2.76
CA GLY A 111 -3.29 16.66 3.53
C GLY A 111 -2.19 15.79 2.91
N TYR A 112 -1.47 15.05 3.75
CA TYR A 112 -0.32 14.27 3.35
C TYR A 112 -0.68 12.80 3.17
N LEU A 113 -0.36 12.27 2.00
CA LEU A 113 -0.44 10.85 1.68
C LEU A 113 0.96 10.24 1.75
N VAL A 114 1.10 9.11 2.45
CA VAL A 114 2.33 8.32 2.45
C VAL A 114 1.98 6.84 2.39
N ILE A 115 2.53 6.14 1.41
CA ILE A 115 2.19 4.75 1.09
C ILE A 115 3.41 3.92 0.77
N SER A 116 3.27 2.61 0.94
CA SER A 116 4.17 1.62 0.35
C SER A 116 3.37 0.51 -0.33
N THR A 117 3.97 -0.08 -1.37
CA THR A 117 3.42 -1.23 -2.08
C THR A 117 4.55 -2.08 -2.63
N PHE A 118 4.23 -3.30 -3.06
CA PHE A 118 5.21 -4.11 -3.78
C PHE A 118 5.32 -3.71 -5.24
N GLY A 119 6.55 -3.79 -5.76
CA GLY A 119 6.89 -3.59 -7.15
C GLY A 119 7.05 -4.91 -7.94
N PRO A 120 7.20 -4.82 -9.27
CA PRO A 120 7.19 -5.97 -10.17
C PRO A 120 8.30 -7.00 -9.95
N ASP A 121 9.44 -6.59 -9.36
CA ASP A 121 10.54 -7.51 -9.08
C ASP A 121 10.31 -8.39 -7.84
N THR A 122 9.23 -8.13 -7.08
CA THR A 122 8.89 -8.94 -5.91
C THR A 122 8.66 -10.39 -6.29
N LEU A 123 9.42 -11.30 -5.62
CA LEU A 123 9.39 -12.74 -5.82
C LEU A 123 9.65 -13.17 -7.29
N HIS A 124 10.52 -12.44 -7.99
CA HIS A 124 10.86 -12.76 -9.38
C HIS A 124 11.47 -14.16 -9.51
N GLU A 125 12.23 -14.63 -8.52
CA GLU A 125 12.81 -15.98 -8.50
C GLU A 125 11.70 -17.04 -8.45
N LEU A 126 10.70 -16.84 -7.59
CA LEU A 126 9.55 -17.75 -7.48
C LEU A 126 8.71 -17.74 -8.76
N ARG A 127 8.52 -16.55 -9.35
CA ARG A 127 7.80 -16.41 -10.62
C ARG A 127 8.54 -17.10 -11.75
N ALA A 128 9.86 -16.96 -11.84
CA ALA A 128 10.69 -17.65 -12.84
C ALA A 128 10.66 -19.15 -12.63
N ALA A 129 10.76 -19.65 -11.40
CA ALA A 129 10.68 -21.09 -11.13
C ALA A 129 9.33 -21.70 -11.56
N TRP A 130 8.21 -21.01 -11.30
CA TRP A 130 6.91 -21.45 -11.79
C TRP A 130 6.76 -21.40 -13.30
N ALA A 131 7.38 -20.45 -13.98
CA ALA A 131 7.37 -20.35 -15.44
C ALA A 131 7.99 -21.58 -16.14
N HIS A 132 8.85 -22.34 -15.45
CA HIS A 132 9.34 -23.64 -15.92
C HIS A 132 8.32 -24.78 -15.79
N VAL A 133 7.25 -24.58 -15.04
CA VAL A 133 6.23 -25.61 -14.79
C VAL A 133 5.02 -25.42 -15.70
N ASP A 134 4.47 -24.21 -15.72
CA ASP A 134 3.30 -23.86 -16.54
C ASP A 134 3.26 -22.34 -16.81
N ARG A 135 2.19 -21.89 -17.50
CA ARG A 135 1.96 -20.47 -17.84
C ARG A 135 0.98 -19.77 -16.91
N ALA A 136 0.52 -20.43 -15.87
CA ALA A 136 -0.45 -19.86 -14.95
C ALA A 136 0.20 -18.85 -14.01
N PRO A 137 -0.51 -17.79 -13.58
CA PRO A 137 0.01 -16.86 -12.60
C PRO A 137 0.03 -17.50 -11.21
N HIS A 138 1.22 -17.77 -10.70
CA HIS A 138 1.44 -18.30 -9.35
C HIS A 138 1.87 -17.23 -8.35
N VAL A 139 2.34 -16.11 -8.84
CA VAL A 139 2.70 -14.91 -8.06
C VAL A 139 1.89 -13.74 -8.61
N SER A 140 1.31 -12.93 -7.72
CA SER A 140 0.54 -11.74 -8.10
C SER A 140 1.38 -10.79 -8.96
N ARG A 141 0.72 -10.07 -9.86
CA ARG A 141 1.34 -8.99 -10.62
C ARG A 141 1.23 -7.71 -9.82
N PHE A 142 2.36 -7.05 -9.62
CA PHE A 142 2.42 -5.78 -8.92
C PHE A 142 2.57 -4.62 -9.92
N ALA A 143 2.07 -3.44 -9.53
CA ALA A 143 2.25 -2.23 -10.32
C ALA A 143 3.71 -1.77 -10.26
N ASP A 144 4.24 -1.25 -11.36
CA ASP A 144 5.53 -0.59 -11.37
C ASP A 144 5.43 0.84 -10.82
N ILE A 145 6.58 1.45 -10.55
CA ILE A 145 6.69 2.79 -9.99
C ILE A 145 6.03 3.86 -10.87
N ALA A 146 6.09 3.70 -12.19
CA ALA A 146 5.49 4.65 -13.14
C ALA A 146 3.96 4.60 -13.05
N ARG A 147 3.38 3.40 -13.01
CA ARG A 147 1.92 3.23 -12.86
C ARG A 147 1.40 3.79 -11.53
N VAL A 148 2.15 3.63 -10.44
CA VAL A 148 1.78 4.23 -9.14
C VAL A 148 1.83 5.74 -9.23
N GLY A 149 2.89 6.32 -9.83
CA GLY A 149 3.04 7.75 -10.02
C GLY A 149 1.97 8.36 -10.92
N ASP A 150 1.66 7.68 -12.03
CA ASP A 150 0.58 8.08 -12.94
C ASP A 150 -0.78 8.08 -12.24
N ALA A 151 -1.08 7.04 -11.47
CA ALA A 151 -2.34 6.94 -10.73
C ALA A 151 -2.47 8.05 -9.68
N LEU A 152 -1.40 8.39 -8.95
CA LEU A 152 -1.38 9.53 -8.02
C LEU A 152 -1.64 10.86 -8.75
N THR A 153 -0.97 11.06 -9.88
CA THR A 153 -1.10 12.28 -10.70
C THR A 153 -2.52 12.41 -11.28
N HIS A 154 -3.09 11.32 -11.78
CA HIS A 154 -4.47 11.29 -12.30
C HIS A 154 -5.51 11.57 -11.20
N ALA A 155 -5.32 11.04 -10.00
CA ALA A 155 -6.16 11.37 -8.85
C ALA A 155 -6.01 12.83 -8.40
N GLY A 156 -5.03 13.57 -8.94
CA GLY A 156 -4.80 15.00 -8.68
C GLY A 156 -3.93 15.28 -7.47
N PHE A 157 -3.22 14.29 -6.95
CA PHE A 157 -2.20 14.53 -5.93
C PHE A 157 -1.08 15.42 -6.47
N ARG A 158 -0.47 16.20 -5.61
CA ARG A 158 0.60 17.14 -5.90
C ARG A 158 1.94 16.65 -5.39
N ASP A 159 2.97 17.01 -6.14
CA ASP A 159 4.37 16.78 -5.81
C ASP A 159 4.63 15.31 -5.40
N PRO A 160 4.18 14.32 -6.22
CA PRO A 160 4.41 12.92 -5.90
C PRO A 160 5.92 12.62 -5.97
N VAL A 161 6.46 12.10 -4.88
CA VAL A 161 7.83 11.61 -4.80
C VAL A 161 7.77 10.11 -4.58
N LEU A 162 8.43 9.37 -5.46
CA LEU A 162 8.47 7.92 -5.43
C LEU A 162 9.92 7.44 -5.49
N ASP A 163 10.19 6.37 -4.78
CA ASP A 163 11.43 5.61 -4.86
C ASP A 163 11.14 4.13 -4.66
N ALA A 164 12.08 3.29 -5.07
CA ALA A 164 11.98 1.84 -4.91
C ALA A 164 13.23 1.30 -4.25
N GLU A 165 13.04 0.33 -3.36
CA GLU A 165 14.11 -0.37 -2.67
C GLU A 165 13.94 -1.88 -2.83
N HIS A 166 15.05 -2.60 -2.90
CA HIS A 166 15.07 -4.04 -2.97
C HIS A 166 15.55 -4.64 -1.64
N PHE A 167 14.77 -5.58 -1.13
CA PHE A 167 15.10 -6.38 0.05
C PHE A 167 15.24 -7.83 -0.38
N THR A 168 16.31 -8.47 0.01
CA THR A 168 16.50 -9.90 -0.25
C THR A 168 16.47 -10.68 1.06
N LEU A 169 15.44 -11.50 1.23
CA LEU A 169 15.37 -12.48 2.31
C LEU A 169 15.98 -13.79 1.83
N THR A 170 16.58 -14.53 2.74
CA THR A 170 17.24 -15.79 2.40
C THR A 170 16.63 -16.96 3.16
N TYR A 171 16.47 -18.09 2.49
CA TYR A 171 15.81 -19.28 3.01
C TYR A 171 16.70 -20.51 2.83
N SER A 172 16.59 -21.48 3.72
CA SER A 172 17.26 -22.76 3.59
C SER A 172 16.71 -23.59 2.43
N ASP A 173 15.40 -23.49 2.21
CA ASP A 173 14.66 -24.21 1.18
C ASP A 173 13.42 -23.40 0.73
N ALA A 174 12.93 -23.68 -0.49
CA ALA A 174 11.75 -22.98 -1.02
C ALA A 174 10.47 -23.31 -0.23
N GLY A 175 10.41 -24.44 0.46
CA GLY A 175 9.29 -24.78 1.35
C GLY A 175 9.22 -23.84 2.56
N ALA A 176 10.36 -23.37 3.09
CA ALA A 176 10.41 -22.37 4.16
C ALA A 176 9.80 -21.06 3.69
N LEU A 177 10.19 -20.54 2.52
CA LEU A 177 9.57 -19.37 1.89
C LEU A 177 8.05 -19.53 1.75
N MET A 178 7.58 -20.65 1.21
CA MET A 178 6.15 -20.88 1.01
C MET A 178 5.36 -20.95 2.32
N ARG A 179 5.96 -21.51 3.39
CA ARG A 179 5.33 -21.51 4.72
C ARG A 179 5.22 -20.10 5.29
N GLU A 180 6.25 -19.28 5.13
CA GLU A 180 6.25 -17.90 5.60
C GLU A 180 5.23 -17.06 4.85
N LEU A 181 5.20 -17.09 3.51
CA LEU A 181 4.20 -16.42 2.70
C LEU A 181 2.77 -16.78 3.13
N LYS A 182 2.52 -18.08 3.38
CA LYS A 182 1.23 -18.53 3.88
C LYS A 182 0.91 -18.00 5.28
N ALA A 183 1.90 -17.96 6.17
CA ALA A 183 1.73 -17.52 7.56
C ALA A 183 1.36 -16.03 7.66
N ILE A 184 1.91 -15.20 6.76
CA ILE A 184 1.58 -13.76 6.68
C ILE A 184 0.34 -13.48 5.82
N GLY A 185 -0.30 -14.51 5.26
CA GLY A 185 -1.46 -14.37 4.39
C GLY A 185 -1.15 -13.88 2.97
N ALA A 186 0.12 -13.85 2.57
CA ALA A 186 0.56 -13.47 1.23
C ALA A 186 0.27 -14.59 0.22
N THR A 187 -1.01 -14.87 0.00
CA THR A 187 -1.48 -15.82 -1.01
C THR A 187 -1.70 -15.08 -2.33
N ASN A 188 -1.55 -15.82 -3.44
CA ASN A 188 -1.80 -15.25 -4.76
C ASN A 188 -3.26 -14.76 -4.88
N ALA A 189 -3.46 -13.45 -5.06
CA ALA A 189 -4.76 -12.82 -5.20
C ALA A 189 -5.24 -12.69 -6.66
N ASP A 190 -4.41 -13.09 -7.65
CA ASP A 190 -4.75 -12.99 -9.07
C ASP A 190 -6.02 -13.80 -9.37
N SER A 191 -7.02 -13.16 -9.97
CA SER A 191 -8.31 -13.78 -10.32
C SER A 191 -8.18 -14.90 -11.35
N SER A 192 -7.13 -14.88 -12.16
CA SER A 192 -6.80 -15.90 -13.18
C SER A 192 -5.94 -17.06 -12.63
N ARG A 193 -5.62 -17.05 -11.32
CA ARG A 193 -4.83 -18.13 -10.71
C ARG A 193 -5.51 -19.50 -10.84
N PRO A 194 -4.73 -20.58 -10.90
CA PRO A 194 -5.27 -21.92 -10.84
C PRO A 194 -6.08 -22.15 -9.54
N ARG A 195 -7.29 -22.68 -9.68
CA ARG A 195 -8.17 -23.00 -8.52
C ARG A 195 -8.04 -24.44 -8.06
N GLY A 196 -7.32 -25.28 -8.82
CA GLY A 196 -7.06 -26.66 -8.48
C GLY A 196 -5.89 -26.85 -7.52
N LEU A 197 -5.75 -28.07 -6.98
CA LEU A 197 -4.58 -28.45 -6.20
C LEU A 197 -3.36 -28.55 -7.10
N THR A 198 -2.24 -28.02 -6.66
CA THR A 198 -0.95 -28.21 -7.33
C THR A 198 -0.51 -29.66 -7.18
N GLY A 199 -0.36 -30.37 -8.31
CA GLY A 199 0.10 -31.76 -8.32
C GLY A 199 1.53 -31.91 -7.80
N LYS A 200 1.85 -33.02 -7.18
CA LYS A 200 3.20 -33.32 -6.63
C LYS A 200 4.32 -33.13 -7.65
N THR A 201 4.06 -33.49 -8.92
CA THR A 201 5.03 -33.34 -10.01
C THR A 201 5.31 -31.89 -10.33
N HIS A 202 4.28 -31.04 -10.43
CA HIS A 202 4.43 -29.59 -10.67
C HIS A 202 5.19 -28.93 -9.51
N TRP A 203 4.83 -29.28 -8.28
CA TRP A 203 5.50 -28.81 -7.08
C TRP A 203 7.01 -29.14 -7.10
N ARG A 204 7.36 -30.41 -7.39
CA ARG A 204 8.76 -30.85 -7.45
C ARG A 204 9.54 -30.10 -8.54
N ARG A 205 8.97 -29.99 -9.74
CA ARG A 205 9.59 -29.22 -10.84
C ARG A 205 9.84 -27.76 -10.51
N MET A 206 8.91 -27.12 -9.80
CA MET A 206 9.11 -25.75 -9.31
C MET A 206 10.25 -25.68 -8.29
N LEU A 207 10.30 -26.61 -7.33
CA LEU A 207 11.39 -26.66 -6.36
C LEU A 207 12.75 -26.84 -7.05
N ASP A 208 12.85 -27.76 -8.00
CA ASP A 208 14.08 -28.02 -8.76
C ASP A 208 14.50 -26.77 -9.56
N ALA A 209 13.55 -26.05 -10.16
CA ALA A 209 13.82 -24.79 -10.87
C ALA A 209 14.24 -23.66 -9.92
N TYR A 210 13.69 -23.61 -8.71
CA TYR A 210 14.06 -22.59 -7.73
C TYR A 210 15.49 -22.80 -7.21
N GLU A 211 15.96 -24.07 -7.15
CA GLU A 211 17.34 -24.39 -6.74
C GLU A 211 18.40 -23.72 -7.62
N ALA A 212 18.08 -23.38 -8.88
CA ALA A 212 19.00 -22.65 -9.76
C ALA A 212 19.39 -21.24 -9.22
N PHE A 213 18.59 -20.68 -8.33
CA PHE A 213 18.87 -19.39 -7.68
C PHE A 213 19.73 -19.52 -6.41
N ARG A 214 20.09 -20.73 -5.98
CA ARG A 214 20.89 -20.96 -4.77
C ARG A 214 22.25 -20.28 -4.88
N THR A 215 22.54 -19.43 -3.92
CA THR A 215 23.82 -18.73 -3.82
C THR A 215 24.31 -18.77 -2.36
N GLY A 216 25.56 -19.15 -2.15
CA GLY A 216 26.13 -19.24 -0.80
C GLY A 216 25.40 -20.21 0.14
N GLY A 217 24.76 -21.26 -0.40
CA GLY A 217 24.03 -22.26 0.38
C GLY A 217 22.60 -21.86 0.75
N VAL A 218 22.11 -20.68 0.36
CA VAL A 218 20.76 -20.17 0.65
C VAL A 218 20.00 -19.82 -0.64
N LEU A 219 18.68 -19.84 -0.56
CA LEU A 219 17.79 -19.42 -1.64
C LEU A 219 17.32 -17.98 -1.39
N PRO A 220 17.51 -17.04 -2.34
CA PRO A 220 17.02 -15.69 -2.22
C PRO A 220 15.52 -15.61 -2.49
N ALA A 221 14.86 -14.66 -1.87
CA ALA A 221 13.55 -14.17 -2.26
C ALA A 221 13.61 -12.64 -2.24
N THR A 222 13.50 -12.04 -3.40
CA THR A 222 13.58 -10.59 -3.58
C THR A 222 12.23 -9.96 -3.41
N TYR A 223 12.20 -8.84 -2.69
CA TYR A 223 11.05 -7.96 -2.53
C TYR A 223 11.43 -6.57 -2.98
N GLU A 224 10.80 -6.09 -4.03
CA GLU A 224 10.84 -4.69 -4.41
C GLU A 224 9.73 -3.96 -3.67
N VAL A 225 10.08 -2.91 -2.97
CA VAL A 225 9.12 -2.05 -2.26
C VAL A 225 9.16 -0.66 -2.86
N ILE A 226 8.02 -0.23 -3.39
CA ILE A 226 7.81 1.13 -3.87
C ILE A 226 7.25 1.94 -2.71
N TYR A 227 7.93 3.01 -2.38
CA TYR A 227 7.45 4.04 -1.46
C TYR A 227 6.97 5.24 -2.24
N ALA A 228 5.89 5.83 -1.80
CA ALA A 228 5.41 7.07 -2.38
C ALA A 228 4.84 8.00 -1.32
N HIS A 229 5.03 9.30 -1.53
CA HIS A 229 4.31 10.32 -0.79
C HIS A 229 3.86 11.44 -1.72
N ALA A 230 2.79 12.12 -1.35
CA ALA A 230 2.22 13.21 -2.13
C ALA A 230 1.30 14.07 -1.25
N TRP A 231 0.91 15.21 -1.76
CA TRP A 231 0.01 16.15 -1.09
C TRP A 231 -1.35 16.20 -1.77
N ALA A 232 -2.42 16.22 -0.99
CA ALA A 232 -3.75 16.48 -1.53
C ALA A 232 -3.83 17.93 -2.07
N PRO A 233 -4.47 18.15 -3.24
CA PRO A 233 -4.54 19.46 -3.85
C PRO A 233 -5.37 20.43 -3.01
N GLU A 234 -5.13 21.73 -3.21
CA GLU A 234 -6.02 22.78 -2.71
C GLU A 234 -7.32 22.85 -3.52
N PRO A 235 -8.40 23.41 -2.96
CA PRO A 235 -9.64 23.61 -3.70
C PRO A 235 -9.41 24.43 -4.98
N GLY A 236 -9.97 23.97 -6.09
CA GLY A 236 -9.85 24.66 -7.39
C GLY A 236 -8.57 24.37 -8.17
N GLN A 237 -7.63 23.59 -7.63
CA GLN A 237 -6.48 23.17 -8.41
C GLN A 237 -6.89 22.16 -9.51
N PRO A 238 -6.31 22.28 -10.73
CA PRO A 238 -6.68 21.44 -11.86
C PRO A 238 -6.33 19.98 -11.61
N ARG A 239 -7.16 19.08 -12.17
CA ARG A 239 -6.90 17.64 -12.23
C ARG A 239 -6.49 17.27 -13.65
N ARG A 240 -5.62 16.29 -13.82
CA ARG A 240 -5.38 15.68 -15.12
C ARG A 240 -6.47 14.64 -15.40
N SER A 241 -7.22 14.82 -16.50
CA SER A 241 -8.19 13.85 -16.98
C SER A 241 -8.17 13.82 -18.50
N GLY A 242 -8.09 12.64 -19.09
CA GLY A 242 -8.19 12.46 -20.54
C GLY A 242 -7.16 13.21 -21.38
N GLY A 243 -5.94 13.45 -20.84
CA GLY A 243 -4.88 14.16 -21.53
C GLY A 243 -4.94 15.70 -21.41
N GLY A 244 -5.89 16.24 -20.65
CA GLY A 244 -6.05 17.67 -20.36
C GLY A 244 -6.10 17.98 -18.86
N GLU A 245 -5.90 19.24 -18.51
CA GLU A 245 -6.12 19.72 -17.13
C GLU A 245 -7.55 20.26 -17.00
N ILE A 246 -8.31 19.71 -16.05
CA ILE A 246 -9.64 20.19 -15.69
C ILE A 246 -9.54 20.98 -14.40
N ALA A 247 -9.75 22.30 -14.47
CA ALA A 247 -9.90 23.18 -13.31
C ALA A 247 -11.39 23.40 -13.03
N THR A 248 -11.82 23.07 -11.82
CA THR A 248 -13.19 23.38 -11.34
C THR A 248 -13.15 24.61 -10.47
N PHE A 249 -13.85 25.66 -10.91
CA PHE A 249 -14.04 26.87 -10.11
C PHE A 249 -15.47 26.88 -9.56
N SER A 250 -15.65 27.26 -8.30
CA SER A 250 -17.01 27.48 -7.79
C SER A 250 -17.61 28.75 -8.44
N VAL A 251 -18.91 28.76 -8.63
CA VAL A 251 -19.63 29.93 -9.19
C VAL A 251 -19.41 31.19 -8.33
N ASP A 252 -19.19 31.02 -7.02
CA ASP A 252 -18.93 32.09 -6.08
C ASP A 252 -17.53 32.68 -6.26
N GLN A 253 -16.54 31.88 -6.61
CA GLN A 253 -15.18 32.37 -6.97
C GLN A 253 -15.18 33.18 -8.26
N LEU A 254 -16.06 32.84 -9.21
CA LEU A 254 -16.24 33.60 -10.47
C LEU A 254 -16.97 34.91 -10.22
N ARG A 255 -17.82 35.01 -9.20
CA ARG A 255 -18.55 36.26 -8.84
C ARG A 255 -17.70 37.24 -8.05
N GLY A 256 -16.67 36.80 -7.32
CA GLY A 256 -15.78 37.66 -6.51
C GLY A 256 -14.75 38.46 -7.28
N SER A 257 -14.61 38.28 -8.59
CA SER A 257 -13.61 38.94 -9.44
C SER A 257 -14.08 40.29 -10.05
N ARG A 258 -15.17 40.86 -9.54
CA ARG A 258 -15.59 42.26 -9.93
C ARG A 258 -15.32 43.20 -8.77
N ARG A 259 -14.09 43.70 -8.68
CA ARG A 259 -13.74 45.00 -8.08
C ARG A 259 -12.78 45.72 -9.00
#